data_f511ed9a27919cc4ec5391abd6857708
#
_entry.id   f511ed9a27919cc4ec5391abd6857708
#
_cell.length_a   1.000
_cell.length_b   1.000
_cell.length_c   1.000
_cell.angle_alpha   90.00
_cell.angle_beta   90.00
_cell.angle_gamma   90.00
#
_symmetry.space_group_name_H-M   'P 1'
#
loop_
_entity.id
_entity.type
_entity.pdbx_description
1 polymer ?
#
loop_
_entity_poly.entity_id
_entity_poly.type
_entity_poly.pdbx_seq_one_letter_code
_entity_poly.pdbx_strand_id
1 'polypeptide(L)'
;MPYSNDALLQLASDVRMTSQLLSRRIRFESASEVAPHQFSVLVKVWKQPRTPGELAELERVSPPSMTRTVNCLVDAGYLTRQADPSDGRQRVLTLTDAGAALVEKTIHDRDDWMLRRLEGLTDAERADLARAVEILARVLEK
;
A
#
# COMPACT_ATOMS: atom_id res chain seq x y z
N MET A 1 -31.70 10.35 -15.01
CA MET A 1 -32.31 10.38 -13.70
C MET A 1 -31.22 10.61 -12.65
N PRO A 2 -31.36 11.59 -11.79
CA PRO A 2 -30.45 11.68 -10.66
C PRO A 2 -30.62 10.44 -9.77
N TYR A 3 -29.50 9.93 -9.26
CA TYR A 3 -29.55 8.87 -8.26
C TYR A 3 -30.42 9.32 -7.07
N SER A 4 -31.34 8.47 -6.63
CA SER A 4 -32.01 8.73 -5.37
C SER A 4 -30.99 8.75 -4.23
N ASN A 5 -31.30 9.43 -3.14
CA ASN A 5 -30.39 9.48 -1.98
C ASN A 5 -30.10 8.08 -1.44
N ASP A 6 -31.10 7.20 -1.42
CA ASP A 6 -30.94 5.82 -0.98
C ASP A 6 -30.04 5.00 -1.92
N ALA A 7 -30.19 5.17 -3.25
CA ALA A 7 -29.33 4.51 -4.23
C ALA A 7 -27.87 4.97 -4.14
N LEU A 8 -27.67 6.26 -3.89
CA LEU A 8 -26.32 6.82 -3.70
C LEU A 8 -25.69 6.29 -2.40
N LEU A 9 -26.43 6.21 -1.34
CA LEU A 9 -25.96 5.65 -0.07
C LEU A 9 -25.59 4.16 -0.22
N GLN A 10 -26.41 3.39 -0.93
CA GLN A 10 -26.12 1.99 -1.21
C GLN A 10 -24.84 1.84 -2.04
N LEU A 11 -24.68 2.62 -3.11
CA LEU A 11 -23.47 2.61 -3.94
C LEU A 11 -22.22 2.95 -3.11
N ALA A 12 -22.31 3.97 -2.25
CA ALA A 12 -21.19 4.36 -1.36
C ALA A 12 -20.78 3.20 -0.43
N SER A 13 -21.79 2.50 0.14
CA SER A 13 -21.52 1.33 0.98
C SER A 13 -20.88 0.19 0.19
N ASP A 14 -21.40 -0.13 -0.98
CA ASP A 14 -20.90 -1.22 -1.82
C ASP A 14 -19.46 -0.96 -2.28
N VAL A 15 -19.18 0.24 -2.75
CA VAL A 15 -17.80 0.64 -3.13
C VAL A 15 -16.85 0.52 -1.95
N ARG A 16 -17.22 1.04 -0.79
CA ARG A 16 -16.40 0.99 0.42
C ARG A 16 -16.12 -0.46 0.84
N MET A 17 -17.16 -1.27 0.97
CA MET A 17 -17.02 -2.66 1.44
C MET A 17 -16.23 -3.52 0.45
N THR A 18 -16.54 -3.41 -0.84
CA THR A 18 -15.84 -4.17 -1.89
C THR A 18 -14.38 -3.79 -1.97
N SER A 19 -14.05 -2.49 -1.91
CA SER A 19 -12.67 -2.01 -1.94
C SER A 19 -11.88 -2.49 -0.72
N GLN A 20 -12.48 -2.46 0.47
CA GLN A 20 -11.84 -2.96 1.70
C GLN A 20 -11.57 -4.46 1.62
N LEU A 21 -12.54 -5.25 1.16
CA LEU A 21 -12.39 -6.70 1.00
C LEU A 21 -11.33 -7.04 -0.05
N LEU A 22 -11.35 -6.37 -1.20
CA LEU A 22 -10.38 -6.55 -2.27
C LEU A 22 -8.96 -6.24 -1.77
N SER A 23 -8.77 -5.10 -1.14
CA SER A 23 -7.49 -4.70 -0.56
C SER A 23 -6.98 -5.70 0.48
N ARG A 24 -7.87 -6.22 1.33
CA ARG A 24 -7.53 -7.26 2.31
C ARG A 24 -7.07 -8.55 1.63
N ARG A 25 -7.83 -9.03 0.64
CA ARG A 25 -7.48 -10.27 -0.08
C ARG A 25 -6.14 -10.16 -0.79
N ILE A 26 -5.89 -9.06 -1.49
CA ILE A 26 -4.61 -8.81 -2.15
C ILE A 26 -3.46 -8.91 -1.14
N ARG A 27 -3.59 -8.28 0.03
CA ARG A 27 -2.53 -8.25 1.04
C ARG A 27 -2.24 -9.60 1.68
N PHE A 28 -3.25 -10.43 1.87
CA PHE A 28 -3.11 -11.68 2.61
C PHE A 28 -3.07 -12.95 1.74
N GLU A 29 -3.58 -12.89 0.52
CA GLU A 29 -3.60 -14.03 -0.40
C GLU A 29 -2.47 -13.99 -1.43
N SER A 30 -1.86 -12.84 -1.69
CA SER A 30 -0.64 -12.76 -2.49
C SER A 30 0.58 -13.17 -1.65
N ALA A 31 1.57 -13.79 -2.26
CA ALA A 31 2.81 -14.15 -1.59
C ALA A 31 3.53 -12.90 -1.05
N SER A 32 3.98 -12.95 0.20
CA SER A 32 4.79 -11.89 0.80
C SER A 32 5.71 -12.46 1.87
N GLU A 33 6.95 -12.01 1.89
CA GLU A 33 7.96 -12.39 2.89
C GLU A 33 7.83 -11.58 4.19
N VAL A 34 7.08 -10.50 4.16
CA VAL A 34 6.85 -9.61 5.31
C VAL A 34 5.37 -9.38 5.54
N ALA A 35 5.01 -9.01 6.76
CA ALA A 35 3.64 -8.68 7.12
C ALA A 35 3.17 -7.41 6.36
N PRO A 36 1.85 -7.24 6.13
CA PRO A 36 1.31 -6.08 5.41
C PRO A 36 1.72 -4.73 5.98
N HIS A 37 1.78 -4.57 7.30
CA HIS A 37 2.21 -3.33 7.95
C HIS A 37 3.69 -3.03 7.71
N GLN A 38 4.54 -4.06 7.66
CA GLN A 38 5.95 -3.94 7.32
C GLN A 38 6.14 -3.53 5.86
N PHE A 39 5.39 -4.15 4.95
CA PHE A 39 5.41 -3.78 3.53
C PHE A 39 4.98 -2.32 3.32
N SER A 40 3.96 -1.86 4.03
CA SER A 40 3.50 -0.47 3.97
C SER A 40 4.62 0.53 4.35
N VAL A 41 5.42 0.21 5.37
CA VAL A 41 6.60 1.00 5.74
C VAL A 41 7.65 0.98 4.63
N LEU A 42 7.96 -0.18 4.07
CA LEU A 42 8.94 -0.31 2.99
C LEU A 42 8.56 0.53 1.76
N VAL A 43 7.29 0.52 1.36
CA VAL A 43 6.78 1.33 0.24
C VAL A 43 6.96 2.83 0.50
N LYS A 44 6.69 3.30 1.72
CA LYS A 44 6.86 4.70 2.08
C LYS A 44 8.33 5.15 2.02
N VAL A 45 9.22 4.30 2.50
CA VAL A 45 10.67 4.55 2.43
C VAL A 45 11.19 4.42 1.00
N TRP A 46 10.62 3.53 0.18
CA TRP A 46 10.96 3.39 -1.23
C TRP A 46 10.67 4.67 -2.03
N LYS A 47 9.58 5.35 -1.70
CA LYS A 47 9.24 6.63 -2.35
C LYS A 47 10.22 7.74 -2.00
N GLN A 48 10.64 7.83 -0.76
CA GLN A 48 11.67 8.75 -0.27
C GLN A 48 12.15 8.36 1.12
N PRO A 49 13.39 8.74 1.51
CA PRO A 49 13.87 8.56 2.88
C PRO A 49 12.91 9.15 3.91
N ARG A 50 12.73 8.47 5.04
CA ARG A 50 11.82 8.86 6.10
C ARG A 50 12.46 8.68 7.46
N THR A 51 12.11 9.56 8.41
CA THR A 51 12.42 9.35 9.83
C THR A 51 11.43 8.36 10.45
N PRO A 52 11.80 7.67 11.55
CA PRO A 52 10.84 6.83 12.29
C PRO A 52 9.60 7.60 12.76
N GLY A 53 9.75 8.86 13.14
CA GLY A 53 8.64 9.72 13.55
C GLY A 53 7.64 9.99 12.41
N GLU A 54 8.14 10.33 11.23
CA GLU A 54 7.31 10.50 10.03
C GLU A 54 6.55 9.21 9.68
N LEU A 55 7.20 8.07 9.78
CA LEU A 55 6.57 6.78 9.52
C LEU A 55 5.47 6.45 10.54
N ALA A 56 5.70 6.75 11.82
CA ALA A 56 4.68 6.56 12.87
C ALA A 56 3.43 7.40 12.60
N GLU A 57 3.60 8.65 12.18
CA GLU A 57 2.48 9.53 11.80
C GLU A 57 1.74 9.02 10.56
N LEU A 58 2.47 8.67 9.49
CA LEU A 58 1.89 8.18 8.23
C LEU A 58 1.12 6.86 8.42
N GLU A 59 1.64 5.96 9.25
CA GLU A 59 1.01 4.66 9.55
C GLU A 59 -0.03 4.77 10.66
N ARG A 60 -0.15 5.91 11.34
CA ARG A 60 -1.05 6.13 12.48
C ARG A 60 -0.85 5.10 13.59
N VAL A 61 0.40 4.86 13.93
CA VAL A 61 0.80 3.97 15.03
C VAL A 61 1.64 4.73 16.04
N SER A 62 1.77 4.17 17.25
CA SER A 62 2.60 4.78 18.29
C SER A 62 4.09 4.72 17.92
N PRO A 63 4.92 5.68 18.38
CA PRO A 63 6.36 5.64 18.17
C PRO A 63 7.02 4.33 18.63
N PRO A 64 6.69 3.73 19.77
CA PRO A 64 7.24 2.41 20.16
C PRO A 64 6.88 1.27 19.19
N SER A 65 5.64 1.26 18.65
CA SER A 65 5.23 0.29 17.64
C SER A 65 6.03 0.45 16.37
N MET A 66 6.23 1.68 15.90
CA MET A 66 7.04 1.95 14.72
C MET A 66 8.51 1.57 14.95
N THR A 67 9.07 1.86 16.09
CA THR A 67 10.44 1.47 16.46
C THR A 67 10.63 -0.05 16.32
N ARG A 68 9.67 -0.84 16.82
CA ARG A 68 9.72 -2.31 16.69
C ARG A 68 9.66 -2.74 15.21
N THR A 69 8.76 -2.18 14.43
CA THR A 69 8.65 -2.48 12.99
C THR A 69 9.95 -2.14 12.25
N VAL A 70 10.49 -0.96 12.49
CA VAL A 70 11.75 -0.51 11.88
C VAL A 70 12.92 -1.42 12.28
N ASN A 71 13.06 -1.73 13.56
CA ASN A 71 14.13 -2.61 14.03
C ASN A 71 14.04 -3.99 13.36
N CYS A 72 12.85 -4.54 13.24
CA CYS A 72 12.60 -5.81 12.58
C CYS A 72 13.06 -5.78 11.10
N LEU A 73 12.73 -4.70 10.40
CA LEU A 73 13.12 -4.51 8.99
C LEU A 73 14.61 -4.23 8.80
N VAL A 74 15.23 -3.53 9.73
CA VAL A 74 16.69 -3.33 9.73
C VAL A 74 17.42 -4.64 10.00
N ASP A 75 17.00 -5.39 10.99
CA ASP A 75 17.59 -6.70 11.34
C ASP A 75 17.41 -7.72 10.20
N ALA A 76 16.31 -7.65 9.49
CA ALA A 76 16.06 -8.48 8.29
C ALA A 76 16.87 -8.04 7.05
N GLY A 77 17.55 -6.90 7.10
CA GLY A 77 18.38 -6.39 6.02
C GLY A 77 17.62 -5.62 4.93
N TYR A 78 16.39 -5.18 5.17
CA TYR A 78 15.58 -4.45 4.20
C TYR A 78 15.67 -2.93 4.34
N LEU A 79 15.98 -2.44 5.53
CA LEU A 79 16.18 -1.02 5.83
C LEU A 79 17.58 -0.77 6.40
N THR A 80 18.10 0.42 6.17
CA THR A 80 19.30 0.93 6.81
C THR A 80 19.08 2.34 7.33
N ARG A 81 19.80 2.70 8.40
CA ARG A 81 19.77 4.04 9.00
C ARG A 81 20.93 4.85 8.43
N GLN A 82 20.63 6.05 7.94
CA GLN A 82 21.61 6.98 7.43
C GLN A 82 21.43 8.36 8.07
N ALA A 83 22.48 9.19 8.05
CA ALA A 83 22.34 10.58 8.41
C ALA A 83 21.47 11.30 7.37
N ASP A 84 20.58 12.20 7.82
CA ASP A 84 19.79 13.02 6.91
C ASP A 84 20.73 13.95 6.13
N PRO A 85 20.68 13.99 4.79
CA PRO A 85 21.50 14.89 3.98
C PRO A 85 21.29 16.38 4.29
N SER A 86 20.08 16.76 4.77
CA SER A 86 19.73 18.14 5.11
C SER A 86 19.98 18.49 6.59
N ASP A 87 19.97 17.50 7.48
CA ASP A 87 20.27 17.64 8.91
C ASP A 87 21.01 16.40 9.44
N GLY A 88 22.32 16.48 9.54
CA GLY A 88 23.18 15.37 10.00
C GLY A 88 22.91 14.86 11.41
N ARG A 89 22.07 15.57 12.20
CA ARG A 89 21.64 15.14 13.55
C ARG A 89 20.50 14.15 13.51
N GLN A 90 19.70 14.15 12.43
CA GLN A 90 18.59 13.23 12.24
C GLN A 90 19.05 11.97 11.52
N ARG A 91 18.43 10.85 11.88
CA ARG A 91 18.58 9.58 11.17
C ARG A 91 17.35 9.35 10.30
N VAL A 92 17.60 9.11 9.02
CA VAL A 92 16.58 8.68 8.07
C VAL A 92 16.75 7.21 7.72
N LEU A 93 15.66 6.59 7.37
CA LEU A 93 15.62 5.22 6.88
C LEU A 93 15.63 5.24 5.37
N THR A 94 16.43 4.36 4.80
CA THR A 94 16.50 4.12 3.35
C THR A 94 16.38 2.62 3.10
N LEU A 95 15.92 2.24 1.90
CA LEU A 95 15.94 0.84 1.50
C LEU A 95 17.36 0.38 1.19
N THR A 96 17.65 -0.87 1.56
CA THR A 96 18.75 -1.63 1.00
C THR A 96 18.39 -2.16 -0.38
N ASP A 97 19.34 -2.69 -1.13
CA ASP A 97 19.06 -3.38 -2.41
C ASP A 97 18.08 -4.55 -2.20
N ALA A 98 18.24 -5.30 -1.10
CA ALA A 98 17.34 -6.37 -0.73
C ALA A 98 15.91 -5.84 -0.41
N GLY A 99 15.81 -4.70 0.25
CA GLY A 99 14.53 -4.04 0.53
C GLY A 99 13.83 -3.58 -0.75
N ALA A 100 14.55 -2.97 -1.68
CA ALA A 100 14.02 -2.56 -2.98
C ALA A 100 13.53 -3.78 -3.79
N ALA A 101 14.33 -4.84 -3.86
CA ALA A 101 13.95 -6.08 -4.54
C ALA A 101 12.69 -6.71 -3.93
N LEU A 102 12.56 -6.69 -2.60
CA LEU A 102 11.36 -7.19 -1.92
C LEU A 102 10.12 -6.37 -2.26
N VAL A 103 10.24 -5.05 -2.31
CA VAL A 103 9.11 -4.18 -2.69
C VAL A 103 8.67 -4.47 -4.12
N GLU A 104 9.58 -4.54 -5.06
CA GLU A 104 9.29 -4.83 -6.48
C GLU A 104 8.65 -6.21 -6.64
N LYS A 105 9.21 -7.23 -6.00
CA LYS A 105 8.65 -8.58 -6.00
C LYS A 105 7.24 -8.63 -5.43
N THR A 106 7.00 -7.97 -4.30
CA THR A 106 5.69 -7.96 -3.66
C THR A 106 4.64 -7.26 -4.51
N ILE A 107 5.01 -6.16 -5.17
CA ILE A 107 4.12 -5.47 -6.12
C ILE A 107 3.76 -6.42 -7.27
N HIS A 108 4.76 -7.07 -7.86
CA HIS A 108 4.55 -8.03 -8.94
C HIS A 108 3.63 -9.17 -8.53
N ASP A 109 3.84 -9.78 -7.36
CA ASP A 109 3.00 -10.86 -6.85
C ASP A 109 1.53 -10.41 -6.62
N ARG A 110 1.33 -9.16 -6.20
CA ARG A 110 -0.01 -8.56 -6.05
C ARG A 110 -0.69 -8.29 -7.39
N ASP A 111 0.07 -7.79 -8.35
CA ASP A 111 -0.42 -7.56 -9.71
C ASP A 111 -0.78 -8.90 -10.39
N ASP A 112 0.02 -9.93 -10.25
CA ASP A 112 -0.26 -11.28 -10.74
C ASP A 112 -1.51 -11.89 -10.09
N TRP A 113 -1.70 -11.65 -8.78
CA TRP A 113 -2.90 -12.07 -8.08
C TRP A 113 -4.16 -11.45 -8.70
N MET A 114 -4.11 -10.16 -9.02
CA MET A 114 -5.20 -9.44 -9.67
C MET A 114 -5.39 -9.88 -11.12
N LEU A 115 -4.30 -9.97 -11.89
CA LEU A 115 -4.32 -10.36 -13.30
C LEU A 115 -5.08 -11.67 -13.52
N ARG A 116 -4.77 -12.70 -12.75
CA ARG A 116 -5.46 -14.00 -12.83
C ARG A 116 -6.96 -13.91 -12.64
N ARG A 117 -7.46 -12.94 -11.89
CA ARG A 117 -8.90 -12.71 -11.67
C ARG A 117 -9.53 -11.91 -12.80
N LEU A 118 -8.78 -10.99 -13.40
CA LEU A 118 -9.23 -10.22 -14.54
C LEU A 118 -9.29 -11.06 -15.83
N GLU A 119 -8.47 -12.09 -15.94
CA GLU A 119 -8.50 -13.03 -17.07
C GLU A 119 -9.85 -13.74 -17.20
N GLY A 120 -10.55 -13.98 -16.10
CA GLY A 120 -11.89 -14.59 -16.08
C GLY A 120 -13.02 -13.67 -16.51
N LEU A 121 -12.77 -12.37 -16.70
CA LEU A 121 -13.78 -11.39 -17.10
C LEU A 121 -13.90 -11.31 -18.63
N THR A 122 -15.09 -10.92 -19.10
CA THR A 122 -15.32 -10.55 -20.50
C THR A 122 -14.64 -9.21 -20.83
N ASP A 123 -14.45 -8.93 -22.11
CA ASP A 123 -13.87 -7.66 -22.56
C ASP A 123 -14.75 -6.45 -22.15
N ALA A 124 -16.07 -6.62 -22.16
CA ALA A 124 -17.01 -5.59 -21.72
C ALA A 124 -16.84 -5.30 -20.20
N GLU A 125 -16.74 -6.33 -19.39
CA GLU A 125 -16.51 -6.18 -17.93
C GLU A 125 -15.15 -5.55 -17.63
N ARG A 126 -14.11 -5.90 -18.38
CA ARG A 126 -12.80 -5.25 -18.27
C ARG A 126 -12.86 -3.77 -18.60
N ALA A 127 -13.59 -3.38 -19.65
CA ALA A 127 -13.79 -1.99 -20.03
C ALA A 127 -14.57 -1.21 -18.95
N ASP A 128 -15.64 -1.79 -18.41
CA ASP A 128 -16.41 -1.20 -17.33
C ASP A 128 -15.56 -1.02 -16.07
N LEU A 129 -14.75 -2.01 -15.73
CA LEU A 129 -13.85 -1.96 -14.58
C LEU A 129 -12.75 -0.90 -14.76
N ALA A 130 -12.17 -0.79 -15.97
CA ALA A 130 -11.20 0.26 -16.29
C ALA A 130 -11.78 1.65 -16.07
N ARG A 131 -13.02 1.87 -16.53
CA ARG A 131 -13.75 3.13 -16.32
C ARG A 131 -14.04 3.38 -14.83
N ALA A 132 -14.42 2.33 -14.09
CA ALA A 132 -14.66 2.45 -12.65
C ALA A 132 -13.37 2.84 -11.90
N VAL A 133 -12.22 2.30 -12.26
CA VAL A 133 -10.92 2.67 -11.67
C VAL A 133 -10.60 4.15 -11.89
N GLU A 134 -10.83 4.69 -13.09
CA GLU A 134 -10.66 6.12 -13.37
C GLU A 134 -11.59 7.00 -12.50
N ILE A 135 -12.83 6.56 -12.31
CA ILE A 135 -13.79 7.27 -11.46
C ILE A 135 -13.33 7.24 -9.99
N LEU A 136 -12.92 6.08 -9.49
CA LEU A 136 -12.43 5.92 -8.11
C LEU A 136 -11.16 6.75 -7.85
N ALA A 137 -10.25 6.83 -8.82
CA ALA A 137 -9.07 7.69 -8.71
C ALA A 137 -9.46 9.15 -8.48
N ARG A 138 -10.43 9.68 -9.23
CA ARG A 138 -10.95 11.05 -9.03
C ARG A 138 -11.64 11.25 -7.68
N VAL A 139 -12.27 10.23 -7.13
CA VAL A 139 -12.88 10.28 -5.78
C VAL A 139 -11.80 10.43 -4.70
N LEU A 140 -10.62 9.82 -4.89
CA LEU A 140 -9.50 9.88 -3.95
C LEU A 140 -8.73 11.21 -3.98
N GLU A 141 -8.86 12.02 -5.04
CA GLU A 141 -8.20 13.33 -5.17
C GLU A 141 -8.91 14.45 -4.39
N LYS A 142 -10.10 14.21 -3.86
CA LYS A 142 -10.91 15.18 -3.08
C LYS A 142 -10.65 15.02 -1.59
#